data_a50814195edebb50e233a07e24c859af
#
_entry.id   a50814195edebb50e233a07e24c859af
#
_cell.length_a   1.000
_cell.length_b   1.000
_cell.length_c   1.000
_cell.angle_alpha   90.00
_cell.angle_beta   90.00
_cell.angle_gamma   90.00
#
_symmetry.space_group_name_H-M   'P 1'
#
loop_
_entity.id
_entity.type
_entity.pdbx_description
1 polymer ?
#
loop_
_entity_poly.entity_id
_entity_poly.type
_entity_poly.pdbx_seq_one_letter_code
_entity_poly.pdbx_strand_id
1 'polypeptide(L)'
;MTLEEISFALKSVGDLNGLGNTMVTCVQTDSRLVRPGDLFVCLCGRRMDGHNFAGLAAKNGAAAVVSHHPMPDFKIPVLLVEDTLRGLGRLGRYWRMKKANMVIAVTGSAGKTTTKEMLSGVLGAGHLVGKNYKNWNNQIGLPLSILKFSGEEDFWILELGINCPADMDELGEIACPDQAVILNIGPCHLQGLGTLEGVAKSKCKILDHLQGPKKAFVCRDYPLLEQELGSRPHIKPVWFSCRGNPAGFNVEYLSSGHYQVREGEESITLRSLPGAEQYCENIGAVWALARQSGMEPDQIIKGLDTVNLPEQRFSVGNLGSWTIIDDTYNANPLSMIRAVRSARNLAGQKNLYLVIGDMKELGDTEIRAHQDLGREISKMDCRAVFFHGKNAGNVKTGLDGKVRNLFYEIRSPGHFKSILDRLGCPEGVVLFKGSRSQGMEKYVSCFREWGSGDPDHESER
;
A
#
# COMPACT_ATOMS: atom_id res chain seq x y z
N MET A 1 -17.15 1.51 22.75
CA MET A 1 -17.22 0.26 23.56
C MET A 1 -17.11 0.62 25.03
N THR A 2 -17.80 -0.11 25.90
CA THR A 2 -17.57 0.00 27.33
C THR A 2 -16.26 -0.69 27.75
N LEU A 3 -15.72 -0.35 28.93
CA LEU A 3 -14.54 -1.04 29.47
C LEU A 3 -14.79 -2.52 29.71
N GLU A 4 -16.01 -2.92 30.07
CA GLU A 4 -16.40 -4.31 30.23
C GLU A 4 -16.36 -5.07 28.89
N GLU A 5 -16.89 -4.48 27.82
CA GLU A 5 -16.79 -5.05 26.46
C GLU A 5 -15.33 -5.20 26.00
N ILE A 6 -14.50 -4.20 26.31
CA ILE A 6 -13.07 -4.22 25.98
C ILE A 6 -12.36 -5.33 26.77
N SER A 7 -12.62 -5.42 28.07
CA SER A 7 -12.07 -6.48 28.94
C SER A 7 -12.43 -7.86 28.42
N PHE A 8 -13.71 -8.06 28.03
CA PHE A 8 -14.19 -9.30 27.41
C PHE A 8 -13.46 -9.60 26.09
N ALA A 9 -13.38 -8.62 25.19
CA ALA A 9 -12.73 -8.77 23.88
C ALA A 9 -11.23 -9.09 24.01
N LEU A 10 -10.56 -8.47 24.97
CA LEU A 10 -9.15 -8.69 25.28
C LEU A 10 -8.90 -10.04 25.97
N LYS A 11 -9.93 -10.64 26.59
CA LYS A 11 -9.79 -11.73 27.56
C LYS A 11 -8.83 -11.32 28.69
N SER A 12 -8.95 -10.07 29.13
CA SER A 12 -8.06 -9.51 30.13
C SER A 12 -8.42 -9.97 31.55
N VAL A 13 -7.40 -9.97 32.40
CA VAL A 13 -7.54 -10.10 33.86
C VAL A 13 -7.30 -8.73 34.47
N GLY A 14 -8.10 -8.36 35.46
CA GLY A 14 -7.97 -7.09 36.17
C GLY A 14 -9.29 -6.59 36.71
N ASP A 15 -9.23 -5.80 37.77
CA ASP A 15 -10.41 -5.14 38.34
C ASP A 15 -10.69 -3.84 37.57
N LEU A 16 -11.93 -3.68 37.13
CA LEU A 16 -12.40 -2.45 36.49
C LEU A 16 -12.76 -1.37 37.51
N ASN A 17 -12.61 -1.63 38.82
CA ASN A 17 -12.88 -0.68 39.90
C ASN A 17 -14.28 -0.06 39.85
N GLY A 18 -15.28 -0.82 39.41
CA GLY A 18 -16.65 -0.33 39.19
C GLY A 18 -16.85 0.50 37.94
N LEU A 19 -15.83 0.66 37.07
CA LEU A 19 -15.87 1.48 35.87
C LEU A 19 -16.25 0.71 34.60
N GLY A 20 -16.80 -0.51 34.72
CA GLY A 20 -17.13 -1.38 33.58
C GLY A 20 -18.02 -0.72 32.51
N ASN A 21 -18.98 0.12 32.93
CA ASN A 21 -19.85 0.86 32.02
C ASN A 21 -19.25 2.14 31.40
N THR A 22 -17.99 2.47 31.73
CA THR A 22 -17.33 3.65 31.15
C THR A 22 -17.12 3.47 29.66
N MET A 23 -17.61 4.43 28.88
CA MET A 23 -17.43 4.44 27.43
C MET A 23 -16.02 4.88 27.07
N VAL A 24 -15.32 4.06 26.31
CA VAL A 24 -14.03 4.41 25.71
C VAL A 24 -14.28 5.14 24.39
N THR A 25 -13.62 6.29 24.23
CA THR A 25 -13.77 7.16 23.06
C THR A 25 -12.91 6.73 21.88
N CYS A 26 -11.63 6.40 22.14
CA CYS A 26 -10.68 5.98 21.12
C CYS A 26 -9.64 5.02 21.72
N VAL A 27 -8.92 4.31 20.87
CA VAL A 27 -7.79 3.46 21.23
C VAL A 27 -6.49 4.08 20.73
N GLN A 28 -5.52 4.30 21.60
CA GLN A 28 -4.25 4.94 21.31
C GLN A 28 -3.06 4.04 21.71
N THR A 29 -2.01 4.13 20.92
CA THR A 29 -0.71 3.51 21.21
C THR A 29 0.41 4.53 21.36
N ASP A 30 0.12 5.82 21.13
CA ASP A 30 1.00 6.96 21.37
C ASP A 30 0.44 7.80 22.53
N SER A 31 1.14 7.81 23.65
CA SER A 31 0.70 8.50 24.86
C SER A 31 0.51 10.02 24.70
N ARG A 32 1.16 10.63 23.71
CA ARG A 32 1.05 12.06 23.38
C ARG A 32 -0.30 12.40 22.71
N LEU A 33 -0.96 11.41 22.09
CA LEU A 33 -2.23 11.55 21.39
C LEU A 33 -3.44 11.19 22.29
N VAL A 34 -3.18 10.66 23.48
CA VAL A 34 -4.23 10.27 24.43
C VAL A 34 -5.03 11.50 24.87
N ARG A 35 -6.34 11.35 24.84
CA ARG A 35 -7.35 12.33 25.32
C ARG A 35 -8.20 11.71 26.43
N PRO A 36 -8.94 12.53 27.21
CA PRO A 36 -9.83 12.01 28.23
C PRO A 36 -10.83 11.00 27.67
N GLY A 37 -10.87 9.83 28.30
CA GLY A 37 -11.74 8.73 27.91
C GLY A 37 -11.13 7.73 26.93
N ASP A 38 -9.88 7.91 26.45
CA ASP A 38 -9.22 6.97 25.56
C ASP A 38 -8.70 5.72 26.31
N LEU A 39 -8.58 4.61 25.59
CA LEU A 39 -7.83 3.42 26.02
C LEU A 39 -6.40 3.53 25.51
N PHE A 40 -5.42 3.39 26.41
CA PHE A 40 -4.02 3.34 26.02
C PHE A 40 -3.50 1.90 25.99
N VAL A 41 -2.93 1.45 24.85
CA VAL A 41 -2.33 0.12 24.71
C VAL A 41 -0.81 0.22 24.73
N CYS A 42 -0.19 -0.39 25.74
CA CYS A 42 1.26 -0.40 25.94
C CYS A 42 1.91 -1.40 24.96
N LEU A 43 2.40 -0.94 23.82
CA LEU A 43 3.11 -1.79 22.85
C LEU A 43 4.62 -1.78 23.13
N CYS A 44 5.23 -2.97 23.12
CA CYS A 44 6.68 -3.13 23.13
C CYS A 44 7.23 -3.01 21.71
N GLY A 45 8.01 -1.97 21.46
CA GLY A 45 8.74 -1.77 20.21
C GLY A 45 10.21 -2.16 20.35
N ARG A 46 10.92 -2.21 19.21
CA ARG A 46 12.37 -2.54 19.20
C ARG A 46 13.25 -1.52 19.95
N ARG A 47 12.82 -0.27 20.07
CA ARG A 47 13.59 0.84 20.67
C ARG A 47 12.94 1.42 21.92
N MET A 48 11.66 1.30 22.05
CA MET A 48 10.88 1.89 23.14
C MET A 48 9.84 0.91 23.64
N ASP A 49 9.61 0.90 24.96
CA ASP A 49 8.54 0.14 25.59
C ASP A 49 7.40 1.11 25.96
N GLY A 50 6.21 0.84 25.43
CA GLY A 50 4.99 1.62 25.68
C GLY A 50 4.58 1.69 27.14
N HIS A 51 4.96 0.70 27.95
CA HIS A 51 4.69 0.68 29.39
C HIS A 51 5.33 1.87 30.14
N ASN A 52 6.50 2.34 29.69
CA ASN A 52 7.16 3.50 30.24
C ASN A 52 6.36 4.80 30.05
N PHE A 53 5.36 4.80 29.18
CA PHE A 53 4.52 5.95 28.88
C PHE A 53 3.10 5.84 29.45
N ALA A 54 2.77 4.74 30.14
CA ALA A 54 1.45 4.55 30.74
C ALA A 54 1.09 5.65 31.75
N GLY A 55 2.07 6.11 32.57
CA GLY A 55 1.87 7.21 33.47
C GLY A 55 1.52 8.54 32.78
N LEU A 56 2.13 8.82 31.62
CA LEU A 56 1.77 9.97 30.78
C LEU A 56 0.38 9.83 30.19
N ALA A 57 0.02 8.64 29.71
CA ALA A 57 -1.31 8.36 29.19
C ALA A 57 -2.39 8.56 30.26
N ALA A 58 -2.16 8.08 31.49
CA ALA A 58 -3.07 8.30 32.61
C ALA A 58 -3.20 9.79 32.96
N LYS A 59 -2.09 10.55 32.98
CA LYS A 59 -2.09 12.01 33.19
C LYS A 59 -2.88 12.75 32.10
N ASN A 60 -2.83 12.27 30.85
CA ASN A 60 -3.57 12.84 29.73
C ASN A 60 -5.07 12.41 29.73
N GLY A 61 -5.50 11.60 30.71
CA GLY A 61 -6.90 11.25 30.92
C GLY A 61 -7.32 9.90 30.30
N ALA A 62 -6.39 8.97 30.07
CA ALA A 62 -6.77 7.61 29.68
C ALA A 62 -7.78 7.02 30.67
N ALA A 63 -8.84 6.38 30.14
CA ALA A 63 -9.85 5.70 30.95
C ALA A 63 -9.31 4.37 31.51
N ALA A 64 -8.43 3.71 30.77
CA ALA A 64 -7.75 2.48 31.18
C ALA A 64 -6.46 2.28 30.38
N VAL A 65 -5.62 1.35 30.82
CA VAL A 65 -4.38 0.93 30.17
C VAL A 65 -4.42 -0.57 29.91
N VAL A 66 -3.98 -0.99 28.73
CA VAL A 66 -3.71 -2.41 28.41
C VAL A 66 -2.24 -2.70 28.59
N SER A 67 -1.89 -3.66 29.42
CA SER A 67 -0.52 -4.03 29.79
C SER A 67 -0.32 -5.55 29.76
N HIS A 68 0.91 -6.02 29.57
CA HIS A 68 1.26 -7.43 29.72
C HIS A 68 1.95 -7.75 31.07
N HIS A 69 2.13 -6.75 31.91
CA HIS A 69 2.59 -6.94 33.29
C HIS A 69 1.81 -6.06 34.28
N PRO A 70 1.71 -6.49 35.55
CA PRO A 70 0.98 -5.75 36.56
C PRO A 70 1.56 -4.33 36.82
N MET A 71 0.68 -3.38 37.13
CA MET A 71 1.01 -2.03 37.55
C MET A 71 0.28 -1.72 38.88
N PRO A 72 0.76 -2.23 40.02
CA PRO A 72 -0.02 -2.26 41.29
C PRO A 72 -0.41 -0.88 41.82
N ASP A 73 0.37 0.16 41.57
CA ASP A 73 0.14 1.53 42.09
C ASP A 73 -0.60 2.43 41.07
N PHE A 74 -1.17 1.83 40.00
CA PHE A 74 -1.81 2.60 38.92
C PHE A 74 -3.23 3.02 39.33
N LYS A 75 -3.54 4.33 39.18
CA LYS A 75 -4.81 4.92 39.65
C LYS A 75 -6.02 4.66 38.73
N ILE A 76 -5.79 4.20 37.52
CA ILE A 76 -6.83 3.85 36.55
C ILE A 76 -6.79 2.34 36.26
N PRO A 77 -7.88 1.73 35.78
CA PRO A 77 -7.92 0.30 35.47
C PRO A 77 -6.78 -0.13 34.55
N VAL A 78 -6.14 -1.26 34.91
CA VAL A 78 -5.13 -1.92 34.11
C VAL A 78 -5.69 -3.25 33.62
N LEU A 79 -5.92 -3.35 32.32
CA LEU A 79 -6.37 -4.56 31.63
C LEU A 79 -5.14 -5.43 31.31
N LEU A 80 -4.92 -6.46 32.10
CA LEU A 80 -3.77 -7.33 31.96
C LEU A 80 -4.03 -8.40 30.89
N VAL A 81 -3.11 -8.49 29.91
CA VAL A 81 -3.15 -9.45 28.82
C VAL A 81 -1.79 -10.15 28.68
N GLU A 82 -1.74 -11.32 28.05
CA GLU A 82 -0.46 -12.02 27.79
C GLU A 82 0.44 -11.27 26.80
N ASP A 83 -0.18 -10.67 25.79
CA ASP A 83 0.50 -9.94 24.71
C ASP A 83 -0.39 -8.76 24.28
N THR A 84 0.12 -7.55 24.40
CA THR A 84 -0.61 -6.32 24.10
C THR A 84 -0.83 -6.11 22.62
N LEU A 85 0.07 -6.60 21.75
CA LEU A 85 -0.11 -6.53 20.29
C LEU A 85 -1.23 -7.47 19.84
N ARG A 86 -1.24 -8.71 20.32
CA ARG A 86 -2.33 -9.65 20.07
C ARG A 86 -3.64 -9.17 20.70
N GLY A 87 -3.57 -8.52 21.88
CA GLY A 87 -4.70 -7.86 22.51
C GLY A 87 -5.33 -6.81 21.60
N LEU A 88 -4.52 -5.93 21.03
CA LEU A 88 -4.97 -4.91 20.07
C LEU A 88 -5.66 -5.56 18.84
N GLY A 89 -5.08 -6.64 18.30
CA GLY A 89 -5.69 -7.42 17.22
C GLY A 89 -7.05 -8.01 17.59
N ARG A 90 -7.17 -8.63 18.80
CA ARG A 90 -8.44 -9.17 19.32
C ARG A 90 -9.50 -8.08 19.44
N LEU A 91 -9.13 -6.90 19.89
CA LEU A 91 -10.04 -5.76 20.01
C LEU A 91 -10.53 -5.29 18.64
N GLY A 92 -9.64 -5.18 17.64
CA GLY A 92 -10.00 -4.87 16.26
C GLY A 92 -10.96 -5.92 15.67
N ARG A 93 -10.64 -7.22 15.86
CA ARG A 93 -11.52 -8.33 15.44
C ARG A 93 -12.90 -8.24 16.10
N TYR A 94 -12.95 -8.00 17.42
CA TYR A 94 -14.22 -7.88 18.14
C TYR A 94 -15.09 -6.77 17.55
N TRP A 95 -14.50 -5.60 17.29
CA TRP A 95 -15.20 -4.45 16.68
C TRP A 95 -15.67 -4.77 15.27
N ARG A 96 -14.82 -5.44 14.45
CA ARG A 96 -15.18 -5.92 13.11
C ARG A 96 -16.40 -6.83 13.15
N MET A 97 -16.39 -7.82 14.02
CA MET A 97 -17.49 -8.79 14.12
C MET A 97 -18.80 -8.19 14.65
N LYS A 98 -18.67 -7.14 15.47
CA LYS A 98 -19.83 -6.46 16.08
C LYS A 98 -20.48 -5.43 15.13
N LYS A 99 -19.69 -4.81 14.24
CA LYS A 99 -20.11 -3.56 13.57
C LYS A 99 -20.04 -3.59 12.05
N ALA A 100 -19.14 -4.33 11.45
CA ALA A 100 -18.97 -4.28 10.01
C ALA A 100 -20.10 -4.99 9.25
N ASN A 101 -20.59 -4.35 8.19
CA ASN A 101 -21.54 -4.98 7.26
C ASN A 101 -20.78 -5.84 6.24
N MET A 102 -19.93 -5.23 5.41
CA MET A 102 -19.13 -5.94 4.40
C MET A 102 -17.65 -5.52 4.51
N VAL A 103 -16.75 -6.48 4.65
CA VAL A 103 -15.31 -6.24 4.68
C VAL A 103 -14.65 -6.81 3.43
N ILE A 104 -13.93 -5.94 2.72
CA ILE A 104 -13.15 -6.27 1.52
C ILE A 104 -11.67 -6.15 1.86
N ALA A 105 -10.96 -7.27 1.85
CA ALA A 105 -9.50 -7.27 2.03
C ALA A 105 -8.78 -7.09 0.70
N VAL A 106 -7.76 -6.25 0.65
CA VAL A 106 -6.95 -5.99 -0.55
C VAL A 106 -5.49 -6.35 -0.27
N THR A 107 -4.94 -7.28 -1.05
CA THR A 107 -3.52 -7.64 -1.00
C THR A 107 -2.91 -7.77 -2.40
N GLY A 108 -1.59 -7.88 -2.45
CA GLY A 108 -0.80 -7.98 -3.68
C GLY A 108 0.64 -7.51 -3.43
N SER A 109 1.54 -7.78 -4.35
CA SER A 109 2.93 -7.31 -4.28
C SER A 109 3.03 -5.81 -4.59
N ALA A 110 2.16 -5.29 -5.47
CA ALA A 110 2.07 -3.88 -5.86
C ALA A 110 0.60 -3.46 -5.99
N GLY A 111 0.32 -2.15 -5.94
CA GLY A 111 -0.99 -1.58 -6.24
C GLY A 111 -2.05 -1.65 -5.13
N LYS A 112 -1.76 -2.23 -3.96
CA LYS A 112 -2.73 -2.39 -2.85
C LYS A 112 -3.42 -1.08 -2.45
N THR A 113 -2.63 -0.07 -2.11
CA THR A 113 -3.15 1.24 -1.67
C THR A 113 -3.96 1.91 -2.78
N THR A 114 -3.45 1.86 -4.01
CA THR A 114 -4.15 2.39 -5.19
C THR A 114 -5.51 1.72 -5.37
N THR A 115 -5.58 0.38 -5.31
CA THR A 115 -6.86 -0.36 -5.38
C THR A 115 -7.81 0.01 -4.24
N LYS A 116 -7.29 0.11 -3.02
CA LYS A 116 -8.08 0.54 -1.84
C LYS A 116 -8.70 1.93 -2.08
N GLU A 117 -7.91 2.89 -2.58
CA GLU A 117 -8.41 4.24 -2.85
C GLU A 117 -9.43 4.25 -4.01
N MET A 118 -9.16 3.51 -5.09
CA MET A 118 -10.10 3.37 -6.21
C MET A 118 -11.41 2.71 -5.78
N LEU A 119 -11.36 1.60 -5.04
CA LEU A 119 -12.56 0.95 -4.49
C LEU A 119 -13.34 1.90 -3.58
N SER A 120 -12.64 2.67 -2.75
CA SER A 120 -13.27 3.65 -1.87
C SER A 120 -13.98 4.75 -2.65
N GLY A 121 -13.42 5.24 -3.76
CA GLY A 121 -14.06 6.22 -4.63
C GLY A 121 -15.29 5.64 -5.34
N VAL A 122 -15.12 4.45 -5.92
CA VAL A 122 -16.20 3.79 -6.69
C VAL A 122 -17.37 3.40 -5.80
N LEU A 123 -17.14 2.66 -4.71
CA LEU A 123 -18.21 2.27 -3.79
C LEU A 123 -18.78 3.49 -3.04
N GLY A 124 -17.93 4.47 -2.75
CA GLY A 124 -18.33 5.71 -2.07
C GLY A 124 -19.28 6.61 -2.88
N ALA A 125 -19.46 6.35 -4.18
CA ALA A 125 -20.43 7.06 -4.99
C ALA A 125 -21.90 6.78 -4.59
N GLY A 126 -22.15 5.69 -3.86
CA GLY A 126 -23.50 5.32 -3.40
C GLY A 126 -23.59 4.76 -1.99
N HIS A 127 -22.46 4.60 -1.30
CA HIS A 127 -22.37 3.93 0.00
C HIS A 127 -21.43 4.65 0.97
N LEU A 128 -21.64 4.42 2.26
CA LEU A 128 -20.67 4.83 3.28
C LEU A 128 -19.51 3.83 3.30
N VAL A 129 -18.28 4.33 3.17
CA VAL A 129 -17.08 3.49 3.04
C VAL A 129 -16.03 3.86 4.09
N GLY A 130 -15.66 2.89 4.91
CA GLY A 130 -14.49 2.94 5.76
C GLY A 130 -13.26 2.33 5.07
N LYS A 131 -12.08 2.89 5.29
CA LYS A 131 -10.81 2.34 4.80
C LYS A 131 -9.69 2.58 5.78
N ASN A 132 -8.69 1.69 5.82
CA ASN A 132 -7.55 1.94 6.68
C ASN A 132 -6.73 3.17 6.22
N TYR A 133 -6.30 3.92 7.22
CA TYR A 133 -5.59 5.18 7.01
C TYR A 133 -4.21 4.96 6.38
N LYS A 134 -3.91 5.67 5.31
CA LYS A 134 -2.61 5.56 4.61
C LYS A 134 -2.21 4.09 4.37
N ASN A 135 -1.05 3.69 4.91
CA ASN A 135 -0.48 2.35 4.86
C ASN A 135 -0.58 1.60 6.20
N TRP A 136 -1.58 1.90 7.03
CA TRP A 136 -1.83 1.19 8.28
C TRP A 136 -2.40 -0.20 8.01
N ASN A 137 -1.55 -1.08 7.48
CA ASN A 137 -1.88 -2.38 6.92
C ASN A 137 -1.18 -3.56 7.60
N ASN A 138 -0.58 -3.31 8.77
CA ASN A 138 0.12 -4.29 9.61
C ASN A 138 -0.61 -4.55 10.93
N GLN A 139 -0.04 -5.39 11.80
CA GLN A 139 -0.61 -5.83 13.08
C GLN A 139 -0.94 -4.70 14.06
N ILE A 140 -0.39 -3.51 13.88
CA ILE A 140 -0.71 -2.33 14.68
C ILE A 140 -1.72 -1.43 13.94
N GLY A 141 -1.41 -1.10 12.70
CA GLY A 141 -2.17 -0.12 11.93
C GLY A 141 -3.56 -0.61 11.53
N LEU A 142 -3.70 -1.89 11.17
CA LEU A 142 -4.97 -2.46 10.78
C LEU A 142 -6.01 -2.42 11.91
N PRO A 143 -5.75 -2.96 13.12
CA PRO A 143 -6.74 -2.88 14.21
C PRO A 143 -7.01 -1.45 14.65
N LEU A 144 -6.01 -0.57 14.70
CA LEU A 144 -6.22 0.85 15.00
C LEU A 144 -7.12 1.56 13.98
N SER A 145 -7.04 1.16 12.70
CA SER A 145 -7.95 1.69 11.66
C SER A 145 -9.37 1.17 11.85
N ILE A 146 -9.53 -0.13 12.09
CA ILE A 146 -10.82 -0.78 12.34
C ILE A 146 -11.53 -0.14 13.54
N LEU A 147 -10.80 0.14 14.62
CA LEU A 147 -11.35 0.71 15.85
C LEU A 147 -11.77 2.19 15.71
N LYS A 148 -11.44 2.84 14.59
CA LYS A 148 -11.89 4.20 14.26
C LYS A 148 -13.18 4.23 13.44
N PHE A 149 -13.61 3.12 12.88
CA PHE A 149 -14.85 3.07 12.11
C PHE A 149 -16.06 3.16 13.05
N SER A 150 -17.08 3.88 12.63
CA SER A 150 -18.30 4.07 13.40
C SER A 150 -19.16 2.79 13.50
N GLY A 151 -19.08 1.96 12.46
CA GLY A 151 -19.91 0.79 12.25
C GLY A 151 -21.23 1.13 11.53
N GLU A 152 -21.31 2.32 10.95
CA GLU A 152 -22.41 2.75 10.06
C GLU A 152 -22.03 2.60 8.58
N GLU A 153 -20.76 2.30 8.31
CA GLU A 153 -20.27 2.11 6.96
C GLU A 153 -20.82 0.81 6.35
N ASP A 154 -21.24 0.88 5.09
CA ASP A 154 -21.70 -0.28 4.31
C ASP A 154 -20.54 -1.20 3.96
N PHE A 155 -19.36 -0.61 3.67
CA PHE A 155 -18.14 -1.31 3.29
C PHE A 155 -16.95 -0.86 4.11
N TRP A 156 -16.14 -1.82 4.55
CA TRP A 156 -14.79 -1.57 5.06
C TRP A 156 -13.77 -2.14 4.09
N ILE A 157 -12.96 -1.28 3.49
CA ILE A 157 -11.91 -1.69 2.54
C ILE A 157 -10.58 -1.68 3.26
N LEU A 158 -10.04 -2.87 3.51
CA LEU A 158 -8.84 -3.10 4.33
C LEU A 158 -7.67 -3.57 3.46
N GLU A 159 -6.66 -2.72 3.35
CA GLU A 159 -5.36 -3.11 2.78
C GLU A 159 -4.60 -3.96 3.79
N LEU A 160 -4.08 -5.13 3.36
CA LEU A 160 -3.28 -6.04 4.15
C LEU A 160 -1.87 -6.16 3.58
N GLY A 161 -0.86 -5.77 4.38
CA GLY A 161 0.56 -5.80 4.05
C GLY A 161 1.30 -6.84 4.87
N ILE A 162 2.07 -7.71 4.23
CA ILE A 162 2.83 -8.78 4.87
C ILE A 162 4.31 -8.69 4.56
N ASN A 163 5.14 -9.08 5.52
CA ASN A 163 6.60 -9.19 5.40
C ASN A 163 7.09 -10.61 5.74
N CYS A 164 6.31 -11.37 6.52
CA CYS A 164 6.62 -12.72 6.99
C CYS A 164 5.46 -13.69 6.68
N PRO A 165 5.69 -15.02 6.64
CA PRO A 165 4.66 -16.02 6.34
C PRO A 165 3.47 -16.06 7.31
N ALA A 166 3.68 -15.67 8.58
CA ALA A 166 2.63 -15.66 9.60
C ALA A 166 1.74 -14.41 9.54
N ASP A 167 2.23 -13.30 8.95
CA ASP A 167 1.54 -12.01 8.99
C ASP A 167 0.12 -12.08 8.43
N MET A 168 -0.10 -12.83 7.33
CA MET A 168 -1.42 -12.88 6.70
C MET A 168 -2.45 -13.62 7.56
N ASP A 169 -2.02 -14.63 8.30
CA ASP A 169 -2.92 -15.34 9.23
C ASP A 169 -3.37 -14.37 10.34
N GLU A 170 -2.45 -13.65 10.95
CA GLU A 170 -2.76 -12.66 11.99
C GLU A 170 -3.68 -11.54 11.47
N LEU A 171 -3.35 -10.97 10.30
CA LEU A 171 -4.15 -9.90 9.70
C LEU A 171 -5.51 -10.40 9.22
N GLY A 172 -5.57 -11.62 8.68
CA GLY A 172 -6.80 -12.28 8.26
C GLY A 172 -7.74 -12.56 9.44
N GLU A 173 -7.20 -13.01 10.58
CA GLU A 173 -7.96 -13.18 11.82
C GLU A 173 -8.53 -11.86 12.35
N ILE A 174 -7.79 -10.74 12.19
CA ILE A 174 -8.27 -9.42 12.61
C ILE A 174 -9.34 -8.90 11.66
N ALA A 175 -9.08 -8.98 10.36
CA ALA A 175 -9.96 -8.42 9.32
C ALA A 175 -11.25 -9.26 9.14
N CYS A 176 -11.20 -10.58 9.29
CA CYS A 176 -12.32 -11.51 9.01
C CYS A 176 -13.08 -11.11 7.74
N PRO A 177 -12.42 -11.02 6.56
CA PRO A 177 -13.02 -10.42 5.38
C PRO A 177 -14.15 -11.26 4.79
N ASP A 178 -15.14 -10.61 4.19
CA ASP A 178 -16.22 -11.26 3.44
C ASP A 178 -15.80 -11.52 1.99
N GLN A 179 -14.94 -10.65 1.46
CA GLN A 179 -14.38 -10.74 0.13
C GLN A 179 -12.89 -10.38 0.14
N ALA A 180 -12.13 -10.92 -0.79
CA ALA A 180 -10.72 -10.62 -0.95
C ALA A 180 -10.37 -10.24 -2.39
N VAL A 181 -9.46 -9.28 -2.53
CA VAL A 181 -8.82 -8.90 -3.79
C VAL A 181 -7.35 -9.27 -3.73
N ILE A 182 -6.87 -10.09 -4.67
CA ILE A 182 -5.47 -10.45 -4.83
C ILE A 182 -5.00 -9.94 -6.19
N LEU A 183 -4.21 -8.85 -6.19
CA LEU A 183 -3.86 -8.14 -7.41
C LEU A 183 -2.79 -8.85 -8.22
N ASN A 184 -1.66 -9.17 -7.59
CA ASN A 184 -0.48 -9.65 -8.29
C ASN A 184 0.51 -10.32 -7.36
N ILE A 185 1.39 -11.11 -7.96
CA ILE A 185 2.54 -11.73 -7.32
C ILE A 185 3.80 -11.24 -8.02
N GLY A 186 4.72 -10.70 -7.25
CA GLY A 186 6.02 -10.26 -7.72
C GLY A 186 7.05 -10.28 -6.61
N PRO A 187 8.35 -10.19 -6.92
CA PRO A 187 9.42 -10.19 -5.94
C PRO A 187 9.25 -9.03 -4.95
N CYS A 188 8.83 -9.33 -3.75
CA CYS A 188 8.70 -8.38 -2.65
C CYS A 188 8.87 -9.11 -1.33
N HIS A 189 9.54 -8.48 -0.37
CA HIS A 189 9.77 -9.04 0.98
C HIS A 189 10.41 -10.44 0.94
N LEU A 190 11.23 -10.73 -0.09
CA LEU A 190 11.84 -12.06 -0.27
C LEU A 190 12.80 -12.44 0.87
N GLN A 191 13.32 -11.43 1.57
CA GLN A 191 14.12 -11.68 2.78
C GLN A 191 13.29 -12.41 3.86
N GLY A 192 11.98 -12.17 3.94
CA GLY A 192 11.08 -12.83 4.89
C GLY A 192 10.27 -13.98 4.26
N LEU A 193 9.85 -13.83 3.00
CA LEU A 193 8.96 -14.77 2.30
C LEU A 193 9.70 -15.81 1.42
N GLY A 194 11.01 -15.65 1.22
CA GLY A 194 11.87 -16.57 0.50
C GLY A 194 11.76 -16.48 -1.01
N THR A 195 10.73 -17.09 -1.61
CA THR A 195 10.56 -17.22 -3.07
C THR A 195 9.24 -16.58 -3.56
N LEU A 196 9.05 -16.54 -4.88
CA LEU A 196 7.76 -16.09 -5.46
C LEU A 196 6.59 -17.00 -5.04
N GLU A 197 6.84 -18.30 -4.95
CA GLU A 197 5.87 -19.27 -4.44
C GLU A 197 5.55 -18.97 -2.97
N GLY A 198 6.55 -18.63 -2.15
CA GLY A 198 6.37 -18.19 -0.78
C GLY A 198 5.53 -16.91 -0.68
N VAL A 199 5.75 -15.95 -1.59
CA VAL A 199 4.93 -14.73 -1.69
C VAL A 199 3.48 -15.08 -2.06
N ALA A 200 3.26 -15.95 -3.07
CA ALA A 200 1.93 -16.37 -3.50
C ALA A 200 1.19 -17.10 -2.39
N LYS A 201 1.82 -18.12 -1.80
CA LYS A 201 1.27 -18.90 -0.69
C LYS A 201 0.88 -18.00 0.48
N SER A 202 1.78 -17.08 0.89
CA SER A 202 1.52 -16.21 2.04
C SER A 202 0.38 -15.23 1.76
N LYS A 203 0.27 -14.65 0.55
CA LYS A 203 -0.83 -13.74 0.22
C LYS A 203 -2.17 -14.47 0.07
N CYS A 204 -2.16 -15.67 -0.50
CA CYS A 204 -3.37 -16.49 -0.66
C CYS A 204 -3.94 -17.02 0.66
N LYS A 205 -3.20 -17.00 1.77
CA LYS A 205 -3.75 -17.33 3.10
C LYS A 205 -4.94 -16.46 3.51
N ILE A 206 -5.06 -15.22 2.97
CA ILE A 206 -6.25 -14.41 3.23
C ILE A 206 -7.55 -15.10 2.85
N LEU A 207 -7.50 -16.00 1.87
CA LEU A 207 -8.66 -16.79 1.41
C LEU A 207 -9.15 -17.77 2.46
N ASP A 208 -8.28 -18.22 3.35
CA ASP A 208 -8.60 -19.16 4.44
C ASP A 208 -9.40 -18.47 5.56
N HIS A 209 -9.36 -17.12 5.61
CA HIS A 209 -10.06 -16.26 6.57
C HIS A 209 -11.36 -15.67 6.05
N LEU A 210 -11.77 -15.99 4.81
CA LEU A 210 -13.01 -15.48 4.22
C LEU A 210 -14.24 -15.98 4.97
N GLN A 211 -15.15 -15.04 5.24
CA GLN A 211 -16.47 -15.32 5.81
C GLN A 211 -17.51 -15.49 4.67
N GLY A 212 -18.65 -16.13 4.98
CA GLY A 212 -19.78 -16.23 4.04
C GLY A 212 -19.48 -16.92 2.71
N PRO A 213 -19.89 -16.34 1.57
CA PRO A 213 -19.85 -17.01 0.26
C PRO A 213 -18.45 -17.20 -0.36
N LYS A 214 -17.40 -16.81 0.33
CA LYS A 214 -15.97 -17.01 -0.02
C LYS A 214 -15.62 -16.56 -1.43
N LYS A 215 -16.02 -15.34 -1.81
CA LYS A 215 -15.68 -14.73 -3.08
C LYS A 215 -14.28 -14.10 -3.04
N ALA A 216 -13.50 -14.33 -4.08
CA ALA A 216 -12.17 -13.72 -4.27
C ALA A 216 -12.05 -13.14 -5.68
N PHE A 217 -11.56 -11.91 -5.79
CA PHE A 217 -11.25 -11.23 -7.05
C PHE A 217 -9.74 -11.36 -7.31
N VAL A 218 -9.37 -12.10 -8.34
CA VAL A 218 -7.98 -12.56 -8.51
C VAL A 218 -7.51 -12.30 -9.93
N CYS A 219 -6.29 -11.75 -10.07
CA CYS A 219 -5.68 -11.52 -11.37
C CYS A 219 -5.19 -12.84 -11.97
N ARG A 220 -5.70 -13.17 -13.16
CA ARG A 220 -5.36 -14.40 -13.90
C ARG A 220 -3.95 -14.38 -14.53
N ASP A 221 -3.32 -13.22 -14.57
CA ASP A 221 -2.03 -13.03 -15.21
C ASP A 221 -0.85 -13.62 -14.44
N TYR A 222 -1.11 -14.22 -13.28
CA TYR A 222 -0.13 -14.81 -12.37
C TYR A 222 -0.41 -16.30 -12.14
N PRO A 223 0.28 -17.22 -12.84
CA PRO A 223 0.04 -18.66 -12.75
C PRO A 223 0.11 -19.20 -11.30
N LEU A 224 0.96 -18.62 -10.45
CA LEU A 224 1.05 -19.00 -9.06
C LEU A 224 -0.24 -18.76 -8.28
N LEU A 225 -1.05 -17.75 -8.66
CA LEU A 225 -2.37 -17.53 -8.04
C LEU A 225 -3.36 -18.62 -8.44
N GLU A 226 -3.33 -19.07 -9.69
CA GLU A 226 -4.16 -20.17 -10.14
C GLU A 226 -3.79 -21.48 -9.45
N GLN A 227 -2.49 -21.74 -9.29
CA GLN A 227 -1.99 -22.91 -8.55
C GLN A 227 -2.44 -22.89 -7.08
N GLU A 228 -2.33 -21.75 -6.40
CA GLU A 228 -2.76 -21.60 -5.00
C GLU A 228 -4.27 -21.76 -4.83
N LEU A 229 -5.07 -21.28 -5.78
CA LEU A 229 -6.52 -21.45 -5.78
C LEU A 229 -6.91 -22.91 -6.07
N GLY A 230 -6.15 -23.65 -6.87
CA GLY A 230 -6.35 -25.07 -7.12
C GLY A 230 -6.35 -25.90 -5.85
N SER A 231 -5.62 -25.48 -4.82
CA SER A 231 -5.62 -26.11 -3.48
C SER A 231 -6.81 -25.73 -2.60
N ARG A 232 -7.67 -24.78 -3.06
CA ARG A 232 -8.80 -24.20 -2.31
C ARG A 232 -10.12 -24.27 -3.09
N PRO A 233 -10.65 -25.48 -3.40
CA PRO A 233 -11.81 -25.66 -4.29
C PRO A 233 -13.10 -25.03 -3.75
N HIS A 234 -13.14 -24.68 -2.48
CA HIS A 234 -14.27 -23.99 -1.84
C HIS A 234 -14.30 -22.48 -2.10
N ILE A 235 -13.22 -21.90 -2.62
CA ILE A 235 -13.15 -20.49 -3.02
C ILE A 235 -13.75 -20.32 -4.41
N LYS A 236 -14.59 -19.29 -4.59
CA LYS A 236 -15.19 -18.92 -5.87
C LYS A 236 -14.43 -17.72 -6.44
N PRO A 237 -13.42 -17.93 -7.31
CA PRO A 237 -12.67 -16.84 -7.90
C PRO A 237 -13.48 -16.11 -8.97
N VAL A 238 -13.48 -14.81 -8.89
CA VAL A 238 -13.86 -13.90 -9.99
C VAL A 238 -12.56 -13.44 -10.65
N TRP A 239 -12.30 -13.95 -11.84
CA TRP A 239 -11.06 -13.67 -12.55
C TRP A 239 -11.11 -12.37 -13.32
N PHE A 240 -10.05 -11.57 -13.22
CA PHE A 240 -9.77 -10.46 -14.12
C PHE A 240 -8.38 -10.62 -14.73
N SER A 241 -8.15 -10.01 -15.90
CA SER A 241 -6.87 -10.07 -16.61
C SER A 241 -6.55 -8.74 -17.28
N CYS A 242 -5.27 -8.44 -17.43
CA CYS A 242 -4.75 -7.29 -18.17
C CYS A 242 -3.80 -7.71 -19.30
N ARG A 243 -3.67 -9.01 -19.56
CA ARG A 243 -2.78 -9.58 -20.59
C ARG A 243 -3.52 -10.50 -21.56
N GLY A 244 -4.85 -10.40 -21.59
CA GLY A 244 -5.68 -11.20 -22.51
C GLY A 244 -5.85 -12.66 -22.09
N ASN A 245 -5.48 -13.05 -20.86
CA ASN A 245 -5.79 -14.38 -20.35
C ASN A 245 -7.31 -14.55 -20.19
N PRO A 246 -7.86 -15.77 -20.35
CA PRO A 246 -9.30 -16.01 -20.21
C PRO A 246 -9.79 -15.61 -18.81
N ALA A 247 -10.64 -14.57 -18.76
CA ALA A 247 -11.18 -14.02 -17.53
C ALA A 247 -12.57 -13.41 -17.79
N GLY A 248 -13.40 -13.31 -16.73
CA GLY A 248 -14.69 -12.65 -16.81
C GLY A 248 -14.59 -11.16 -17.10
N PHE A 249 -13.48 -10.54 -16.69
CA PHE A 249 -13.19 -9.12 -16.88
C PHE A 249 -11.78 -8.94 -17.45
N ASN A 250 -11.67 -8.27 -18.58
CA ASN A 250 -10.38 -7.98 -19.21
C ASN A 250 -10.20 -6.47 -19.32
N VAL A 251 -9.02 -5.97 -18.96
CA VAL A 251 -8.68 -4.54 -19.03
C VAL A 251 -7.44 -4.35 -19.87
N GLU A 252 -7.54 -3.50 -20.86
CA GLU A 252 -6.44 -3.14 -21.76
C GLU A 252 -6.20 -1.63 -21.69
N TYR A 253 -4.95 -1.22 -21.54
CA TYR A 253 -4.56 0.18 -21.70
C TYR A 253 -4.40 0.48 -23.18
N LEU A 254 -5.17 1.43 -23.70
CA LEU A 254 -5.12 1.80 -25.10
C LEU A 254 -4.02 2.83 -25.35
N SER A 255 -4.24 4.05 -24.90
CA SER A 255 -3.29 5.18 -25.00
C SER A 255 -3.88 6.41 -24.28
N SER A 256 -3.07 7.40 -24.00
CA SER A 256 -3.52 8.72 -23.53
C SER A 256 -4.54 8.69 -22.37
N GLY A 257 -4.39 7.74 -21.45
CA GLY A 257 -5.27 7.61 -20.29
C GLY A 257 -6.59 6.88 -20.56
N HIS A 258 -6.73 6.24 -21.71
CA HIS A 258 -7.92 5.43 -22.04
C HIS A 258 -7.66 3.96 -21.77
N TYR A 259 -8.67 3.31 -21.22
CA TYR A 259 -8.69 1.87 -20.95
C TYR A 259 -9.94 1.28 -21.59
N GLN A 260 -9.80 0.08 -22.15
CA GLN A 260 -10.90 -0.73 -22.58
C GLN A 260 -11.16 -1.83 -21.56
N VAL A 261 -12.37 -1.89 -21.05
CA VAL A 261 -12.83 -2.98 -20.18
C VAL A 261 -13.78 -3.85 -20.98
N ARG A 262 -13.54 -5.18 -20.99
CA ARG A 262 -14.41 -6.17 -21.62
C ARG A 262 -15.03 -7.05 -20.56
N GLU A 263 -16.34 -7.20 -20.59
CA GLU A 263 -17.15 -8.05 -19.73
C GLU A 263 -18.03 -8.94 -20.64
N GLY A 264 -17.65 -10.21 -20.82
CA GLY A 264 -18.27 -11.08 -21.81
C GLY A 264 -18.07 -10.52 -23.22
N GLU A 265 -19.17 -10.26 -23.93
CA GLU A 265 -19.18 -9.66 -25.28
C GLU A 265 -19.21 -8.12 -25.26
N GLU A 266 -19.49 -7.52 -24.11
CA GLU A 266 -19.54 -6.07 -23.97
C GLU A 266 -18.15 -5.47 -23.86
N SER A 267 -17.98 -4.28 -24.44
CA SER A 267 -16.73 -3.52 -24.39
C SER A 267 -17.00 -2.06 -24.08
N ILE A 268 -16.39 -1.57 -23.03
CA ILE A 268 -16.56 -0.21 -22.52
C ILE A 268 -15.21 0.48 -22.52
N THR A 269 -15.15 1.67 -23.12
CA THR A 269 -13.96 2.52 -23.06
C THR A 269 -14.16 3.55 -21.97
N LEU A 270 -13.22 3.64 -21.04
CA LEU A 270 -13.19 4.65 -20.00
C LEU A 270 -11.91 5.47 -20.08
N ARG A 271 -12.00 6.75 -19.73
CA ARG A 271 -10.86 7.60 -19.46
C ARG A 271 -10.68 7.65 -17.96
N SER A 272 -9.52 7.27 -17.47
CA SER A 272 -9.26 7.34 -16.06
C SER A 272 -7.77 7.60 -15.83
N LEU A 273 -7.48 8.39 -14.81
CA LEU A 273 -6.18 8.63 -14.22
C LEU A 273 -5.05 9.02 -15.20
N PRO A 274 -4.08 9.80 -14.79
CA PRO A 274 -2.95 10.13 -15.65
C PRO A 274 -2.29 8.84 -16.14
N GLY A 275 -2.47 8.61 -17.42
CA GLY A 275 -2.27 7.45 -18.22
C GLY A 275 -1.14 6.54 -17.84
N ALA A 276 -1.47 5.40 -17.29
CA ALA A 276 -0.45 4.44 -17.01
C ALA A 276 -1.00 3.02 -17.12
N GLU A 277 -0.43 2.24 -18.02
CA GLU A 277 -0.62 0.80 -18.13
C GLU A 277 -0.57 0.08 -16.77
N GLN A 278 0.21 0.61 -15.84
CA GLN A 278 0.35 0.06 -14.49
C GLN A 278 -0.95 0.00 -13.67
N TYR A 279 -1.99 0.76 -14.04
CA TYR A 279 -3.28 0.76 -13.35
C TYR A 279 -4.28 -0.28 -13.89
N CYS A 280 -3.97 -0.98 -14.97
CA CYS A 280 -4.87 -1.99 -15.55
C CYS A 280 -5.36 -3.01 -14.51
N GLU A 281 -4.45 -3.56 -13.69
CA GLU A 281 -4.83 -4.54 -12.66
C GLU A 281 -5.69 -3.93 -11.56
N ASN A 282 -5.42 -2.66 -11.19
CA ASN A 282 -6.22 -1.95 -10.20
C ASN A 282 -7.65 -1.73 -10.73
N ILE A 283 -7.76 -1.25 -11.97
CA ILE A 283 -9.06 -1.04 -12.66
C ILE A 283 -9.79 -2.38 -12.81
N GLY A 284 -9.10 -3.44 -13.24
CA GLY A 284 -9.69 -4.77 -13.39
C GLY A 284 -10.28 -5.32 -12.10
N ALA A 285 -9.54 -5.19 -11.00
CA ALA A 285 -10.01 -5.60 -9.68
C ALA A 285 -11.22 -4.77 -9.20
N VAL A 286 -11.13 -3.44 -9.35
CA VAL A 286 -12.20 -2.50 -8.97
C VAL A 286 -13.45 -2.74 -9.80
N TRP A 287 -13.30 -2.86 -11.11
CA TRP A 287 -14.42 -3.12 -12.00
C TRP A 287 -15.11 -4.43 -11.68
N ALA A 288 -14.36 -5.52 -11.60
CA ALA A 288 -14.90 -6.84 -11.28
C ALA A 288 -15.67 -6.86 -9.95
N LEU A 289 -15.11 -6.21 -8.91
CA LEU A 289 -15.75 -6.14 -7.60
C LEU A 289 -17.02 -5.26 -7.65
N ALA A 290 -16.97 -4.09 -8.25
CA ALA A 290 -18.09 -3.17 -8.33
C ALA A 290 -19.26 -3.77 -9.14
N ARG A 291 -18.99 -4.41 -10.29
CA ARG A 291 -20.00 -5.13 -11.06
C ARG A 291 -20.65 -6.27 -10.27
N GLN A 292 -19.84 -7.04 -9.55
CA GLN A 292 -20.33 -8.10 -8.67
C GLN A 292 -21.09 -7.59 -7.43
N SER A 293 -20.95 -6.32 -7.12
CA SER A 293 -21.73 -5.61 -6.09
C SER A 293 -22.99 -4.93 -6.66
N GLY A 294 -23.30 -5.13 -7.95
CA GLY A 294 -24.50 -4.63 -8.60
C GLY A 294 -24.39 -3.21 -9.17
N MET A 295 -23.19 -2.63 -9.22
CA MET A 295 -23.00 -1.30 -9.80
C MET A 295 -23.03 -1.33 -11.33
N GLU A 296 -23.67 -0.34 -11.93
CA GLU A 296 -23.66 -0.14 -13.37
C GLU A 296 -22.36 0.55 -13.86
N PRO A 297 -21.94 0.30 -15.13
CA PRO A 297 -20.70 0.85 -15.69
C PRO A 297 -20.54 2.37 -15.49
N ASP A 298 -21.59 3.14 -15.71
CA ASP A 298 -21.55 4.61 -15.55
C ASP A 298 -21.30 5.05 -14.11
N GLN A 299 -21.79 4.29 -13.12
CA GLN A 299 -21.53 4.55 -11.71
C GLN A 299 -20.06 4.28 -11.36
N ILE A 300 -19.50 3.20 -11.93
CA ILE A 300 -18.08 2.84 -11.73
C ILE A 300 -17.18 3.92 -12.34
N ILE A 301 -17.47 4.36 -13.56
CA ILE A 301 -16.70 5.42 -14.25
C ILE A 301 -16.74 6.71 -13.42
N LYS A 302 -17.93 7.17 -13.03
CA LYS A 302 -18.08 8.36 -12.18
C LYS A 302 -17.31 8.24 -10.86
N GLY A 303 -17.36 7.06 -10.24
CA GLY A 303 -16.60 6.80 -9.02
C GLY A 303 -15.08 6.85 -9.25
N LEU A 304 -14.60 6.30 -10.34
CA LEU A 304 -13.17 6.37 -10.71
C LEU A 304 -12.70 7.82 -10.94
N ASP A 305 -13.55 8.68 -11.50
CA ASP A 305 -13.23 10.10 -11.74
C ASP A 305 -13.09 10.91 -10.43
N THR A 306 -13.67 10.44 -9.33
CA THR A 306 -13.54 11.09 -8.01
C THR A 306 -12.30 10.66 -7.23
N VAL A 307 -11.55 9.67 -7.73
CA VAL A 307 -10.41 9.11 -7.01
C VAL A 307 -9.24 10.07 -6.96
N ASN A 308 -8.85 10.44 -5.76
CA ASN A 308 -7.57 11.11 -5.51
C ASN A 308 -6.54 10.07 -5.08
N LEU A 309 -5.61 9.75 -5.97
CA LEU A 309 -4.51 8.85 -5.63
C LEU A 309 -3.58 9.50 -4.60
N PRO A 310 -3.06 8.73 -3.65
CA PRO A 310 -2.10 9.26 -2.69
C PRO A 310 -0.85 9.79 -3.39
N GLU A 311 -0.29 10.85 -2.86
CA GLU A 311 1.01 11.39 -3.30
C GLU A 311 2.08 10.30 -3.32
N GLN A 312 3.10 10.51 -4.14
CA GLN A 312 4.22 9.57 -4.29
C GLN A 312 3.83 8.18 -4.85
N ARG A 313 2.66 8.07 -5.51
CA ARG A 313 2.15 6.85 -6.15
C ARG A 313 1.90 7.08 -7.63
N PHE A 314 2.99 7.28 -8.39
CA PHE A 314 2.95 7.67 -9.79
C PHE A 314 2.15 8.97 -10.01
N SER A 315 2.32 9.91 -9.10
CA SER A 315 1.67 11.22 -9.18
C SER A 315 2.32 12.02 -10.30
N VAL A 316 1.51 12.45 -11.27
CA VAL A 316 1.98 13.21 -12.42
C VAL A 316 1.68 14.69 -12.21
N GLY A 317 2.69 15.53 -12.33
CA GLY A 317 2.58 16.98 -12.23
C GLY A 317 3.46 17.66 -13.26
N ASN A 318 3.26 18.97 -13.46
CA ASN A 318 4.06 19.77 -14.38
C ASN A 318 4.88 20.81 -13.61
N LEU A 319 6.06 21.13 -14.16
CA LEU A 319 6.92 22.21 -13.74
C LEU A 319 7.44 22.91 -15.00
N GLY A 320 6.83 24.03 -15.38
CA GLY A 320 7.04 24.58 -16.72
C GLY A 320 6.70 23.54 -17.79
N SER A 321 7.63 23.30 -18.69
CA SER A 321 7.49 22.27 -19.76
C SER A 321 7.89 20.87 -19.32
N TRP A 322 8.39 20.69 -18.09
CA TRP A 322 8.70 19.40 -17.52
C TRP A 322 7.44 18.66 -17.04
N THR A 323 7.37 17.38 -17.31
CA THR A 323 6.40 16.48 -16.66
C THR A 323 7.15 15.68 -15.59
N ILE A 324 6.74 15.82 -14.33
CA ILE A 324 7.33 15.12 -13.17
C ILE A 324 6.41 13.97 -12.78
N ILE A 325 6.98 12.78 -12.68
CA ILE A 325 6.31 11.57 -12.16
C ILE A 325 6.94 11.24 -10.81
N ASP A 326 6.19 11.46 -9.74
CA ASP A 326 6.59 11.10 -8.38
C ASP A 326 6.00 9.75 -7.99
N ASP A 327 6.85 8.71 -7.94
CA ASP A 327 6.53 7.35 -7.47
C ASP A 327 7.51 6.92 -6.37
N THR A 328 7.84 7.87 -5.49
CA THR A 328 8.90 7.74 -4.48
C THR A 328 8.48 7.01 -3.22
N TYR A 329 7.20 6.63 -3.06
CA TYR A 329 6.71 5.99 -1.85
C TYR A 329 7.45 4.68 -1.51
N ASN A 330 7.58 3.77 -2.48
CA ASN A 330 8.29 2.51 -2.33
C ASN A 330 8.60 1.87 -3.69
N ALA A 331 9.53 0.90 -3.72
CA ALA A 331 9.87 0.16 -4.92
C ALA A 331 10.13 -1.32 -4.63
N ASN A 332 9.65 -2.16 -5.53
CA ASN A 332 10.04 -3.55 -5.71
C ASN A 332 10.20 -3.82 -7.23
N PRO A 333 10.79 -4.96 -7.65
CA PRO A 333 11.07 -5.20 -9.07
C PRO A 333 9.84 -5.08 -9.98
N LEU A 334 8.69 -5.60 -9.56
CA LEU A 334 7.45 -5.52 -10.34
C LEU A 334 6.99 -4.07 -10.53
N SER A 335 6.91 -3.29 -9.44
CA SER A 335 6.46 -1.90 -9.48
C SER A 335 7.48 -0.98 -10.17
N MET A 336 8.78 -1.27 -10.05
CA MET A 336 9.84 -0.49 -10.69
C MET A 336 9.76 -0.62 -12.21
N ILE A 337 9.71 -1.86 -12.74
CA ILE A 337 9.61 -2.12 -14.18
C ILE A 337 8.34 -1.48 -14.75
N ARG A 338 7.20 -1.60 -14.07
CA ARG A 338 5.95 -0.98 -14.50
C ARG A 338 6.03 0.53 -14.56
N ALA A 339 6.59 1.15 -13.53
CA ALA A 339 6.73 2.61 -13.50
C ALA A 339 7.63 3.12 -14.62
N VAL A 340 8.75 2.43 -14.90
CA VAL A 340 9.66 2.81 -15.99
C VAL A 340 8.98 2.68 -17.35
N ARG A 341 8.25 1.59 -17.61
CA ARG A 341 7.47 1.40 -18.83
C ARG A 341 6.37 2.47 -18.98
N SER A 342 5.60 2.70 -17.92
CA SER A 342 4.54 3.70 -17.92
C SER A 342 5.10 5.12 -18.15
N ALA A 343 6.27 5.43 -17.56
CA ALA A 343 6.93 6.70 -17.81
C ALA A 343 7.37 6.84 -19.27
N ARG A 344 7.88 5.77 -19.90
CA ARG A 344 8.22 5.78 -21.34
C ARG A 344 6.98 5.99 -22.21
N ASN A 345 5.89 5.28 -21.93
CA ASN A 345 4.63 5.44 -22.65
C ASN A 345 4.08 6.87 -22.53
N LEU A 346 4.12 7.45 -21.32
CA LEU A 346 3.68 8.82 -21.07
C LEU A 346 4.59 9.86 -21.75
N ALA A 347 5.89 9.60 -21.81
CA ALA A 347 6.83 10.49 -22.48
C ALA A 347 6.62 10.55 -24.01
N GLY A 348 6.13 9.50 -24.64
CA GLY A 348 5.92 9.44 -26.09
C GLY A 348 7.21 9.76 -26.87
N GLN A 349 7.29 10.89 -27.55
CA GLN A 349 8.49 11.34 -28.26
C GLN A 349 9.38 12.28 -27.43
N LYS A 350 8.95 12.67 -26.21
CA LYS A 350 9.73 13.53 -25.33
C LYS A 350 10.92 12.80 -24.71
N ASN A 351 11.92 13.56 -24.27
CA ASN A 351 13.02 13.01 -23.51
C ASN A 351 12.53 12.36 -22.21
N LEU A 352 13.06 11.18 -21.89
CA LEU A 352 12.80 10.49 -20.64
C LEU A 352 14.04 10.51 -19.75
N TYR A 353 13.85 10.90 -18.51
CA TYR A 353 14.85 10.86 -17.44
C TYR A 353 14.38 9.96 -16.33
N LEU A 354 15.26 9.09 -15.85
CA LEU A 354 14.97 8.15 -14.77
C LEU A 354 15.84 8.51 -13.56
N VAL A 355 15.23 8.87 -12.44
CA VAL A 355 15.89 9.11 -11.15
C VAL A 355 15.44 8.03 -10.21
N ILE A 356 16.21 6.97 -10.14
CA ILE A 356 15.82 5.72 -9.48
C ILE A 356 16.78 5.32 -8.35
N GLY A 357 16.25 4.64 -7.36
CA GLY A 357 17.03 4.17 -6.21
C GLY A 357 16.95 2.65 -6.02
N ASP A 358 17.71 2.16 -5.05
CA ASP A 358 17.72 0.74 -4.68
C ASP A 358 16.33 0.19 -4.41
N MET A 359 16.13 -1.06 -4.82
CA MET A 359 15.04 -1.92 -4.36
C MET A 359 15.54 -2.76 -3.19
N LYS A 360 14.82 -2.71 -2.05
CA LYS A 360 15.22 -3.37 -0.80
C LYS A 360 14.40 -4.64 -0.52
N GLU A 361 14.83 -5.40 0.49
CA GLU A 361 14.15 -6.61 0.99
C GLU A 361 14.06 -7.75 -0.02
N LEU A 362 15.03 -7.82 -0.95
CA LEU A 362 15.06 -8.81 -2.03
C LEU A 362 15.89 -10.07 -1.69
N GLY A 363 16.59 -10.09 -0.54
CA GLY A 363 17.47 -11.21 -0.16
C GLY A 363 18.50 -11.50 -1.25
N ASP A 364 18.73 -12.78 -1.53
CA ASP A 364 19.72 -13.24 -2.51
C ASP A 364 19.43 -12.83 -3.96
N THR A 365 18.19 -12.40 -4.25
CA THR A 365 17.80 -11.96 -5.59
C THR A 365 18.14 -10.49 -5.88
N GLU A 366 18.69 -9.74 -4.89
CA GLU A 366 18.91 -8.29 -4.99
C GLU A 366 19.77 -7.90 -6.20
N ILE A 367 20.89 -8.60 -6.40
CA ILE A 367 21.82 -8.35 -7.53
C ILE A 367 21.11 -8.57 -8.86
N ARG A 368 20.48 -9.72 -9.02
CA ARG A 368 19.79 -10.11 -10.25
C ARG A 368 18.65 -9.14 -10.58
N ALA A 369 17.85 -8.76 -9.59
CA ALA A 369 16.74 -7.83 -9.77
C ALA A 369 17.20 -6.45 -10.29
N HIS A 370 18.36 -5.96 -9.82
CA HIS A 370 18.91 -4.69 -10.29
C HIS A 370 19.54 -4.83 -11.70
N GLN A 371 20.15 -5.97 -12.02
CA GLN A 371 20.60 -6.26 -13.39
C GLN A 371 19.43 -6.37 -14.36
N ASP A 372 18.33 -7.05 -13.96
CA ASP A 372 17.11 -7.15 -14.76
C ASP A 372 16.48 -5.77 -15.02
N LEU A 373 16.50 -4.88 -14.03
CA LEU A 373 16.09 -3.49 -14.21
C LEU A 373 16.95 -2.79 -15.26
N GLY A 374 18.28 -2.97 -15.21
CA GLY A 374 19.19 -2.43 -16.22
C GLY A 374 18.85 -2.93 -17.63
N ARG A 375 18.64 -4.25 -17.77
CA ARG A 375 18.22 -4.88 -19.04
C ARG A 375 16.87 -4.32 -19.56
N GLU A 376 15.93 -4.05 -18.66
CA GLU A 376 14.65 -3.46 -19.03
C GLU A 376 14.80 -2.01 -19.51
N ILE A 377 15.59 -1.21 -18.80
CA ILE A 377 15.89 0.18 -19.19
C ILE A 377 16.59 0.25 -20.55
N SER A 378 17.48 -0.71 -20.87
CA SER A 378 18.18 -0.78 -22.16
C SER A 378 17.26 -0.96 -23.38
N LYS A 379 16.03 -1.47 -23.15
CA LYS A 379 15.04 -1.59 -24.23
C LYS A 379 14.32 -0.28 -24.54
N MET A 380 14.62 0.78 -23.79
CA MET A 380 13.91 2.05 -23.86
C MET A 380 14.84 3.17 -24.31
N ASP A 381 14.30 4.16 -25.02
CA ASP A 381 15.01 5.37 -25.31
C ASP A 381 14.93 6.31 -24.10
N CYS A 382 16.06 6.43 -23.36
CA CYS A 382 16.21 7.27 -22.18
C CYS A 382 17.30 8.30 -22.44
N ARG A 383 17.07 9.56 -22.05
CA ARG A 383 18.05 10.64 -22.14
C ARG A 383 19.12 10.56 -21.06
N ALA A 384 18.72 10.16 -19.85
CA ALA A 384 19.66 9.87 -18.75
C ALA A 384 19.02 8.98 -17.69
N VAL A 385 19.87 8.22 -17.00
CA VAL A 385 19.51 7.40 -15.84
C VAL A 385 20.37 7.85 -14.66
N PHE A 386 19.75 8.37 -13.63
CA PHE A 386 20.38 8.76 -12.37
C PHE A 386 20.03 7.69 -11.32
N PHE A 387 21.04 7.10 -10.71
CA PHE A 387 20.83 6.02 -9.75
C PHE A 387 21.38 6.38 -8.37
N HIS A 388 20.54 6.22 -7.34
CA HIS A 388 20.91 6.38 -5.93
C HIS A 388 20.91 5.05 -5.19
N GLY A 389 22.05 4.62 -4.67
CA GLY A 389 22.17 3.44 -3.84
C GLY A 389 23.34 2.55 -4.16
N LYS A 390 23.51 1.49 -3.38
CA LYS A 390 24.66 0.56 -3.47
C LYS A 390 24.65 -0.33 -4.71
N ASN A 391 23.49 -0.49 -5.37
CA ASN A 391 23.31 -1.38 -6.51
C ASN A 391 23.51 -0.66 -7.87
N ALA A 392 24.09 0.54 -7.90
CA ALA A 392 24.39 1.27 -9.13
C ALA A 392 25.20 0.43 -10.12
N GLY A 393 26.26 -0.26 -9.66
CA GLY A 393 27.05 -1.15 -10.48
C GLY A 393 26.26 -2.33 -11.07
N ASN A 394 25.30 -2.87 -10.31
CA ASN A 394 24.46 -3.98 -10.77
C ASN A 394 23.49 -3.52 -11.86
N VAL A 395 22.85 -2.36 -11.71
CA VAL A 395 22.02 -1.77 -12.78
C VAL A 395 22.86 -1.50 -14.01
N LYS A 396 24.04 -0.88 -13.84
CA LYS A 396 24.95 -0.57 -14.95
C LYS A 396 25.42 -1.81 -15.70
N THR A 397 25.58 -2.94 -15.01
CA THR A 397 25.91 -4.25 -15.63
C THR A 397 24.77 -4.74 -16.53
N GLY A 398 23.52 -4.47 -16.15
CA GLY A 398 22.35 -4.82 -16.97
C GLY A 398 22.14 -3.89 -18.17
N LEU A 399 22.72 -2.67 -18.15
CA LEU A 399 22.66 -1.72 -19.24
C LEU A 399 23.60 -2.10 -20.37
N ASP A 400 23.16 -1.95 -21.61
CA ASP A 400 23.95 -2.11 -22.81
C ASP A 400 23.95 -0.86 -23.69
N GLY A 401 24.78 -0.84 -24.71
CA GLY A 401 24.80 0.16 -25.78
C GLY A 401 24.85 1.60 -25.31
N LYS A 402 24.02 2.44 -25.93
CA LYS A 402 23.98 3.90 -25.70
C LYS A 402 23.56 4.29 -24.28
N VAL A 403 22.63 3.54 -23.67
CA VAL A 403 22.08 3.86 -22.35
C VAL A 403 23.15 3.76 -21.26
N ARG A 404 24.12 2.86 -21.40
CA ARG A 404 25.22 2.69 -20.44
C ARG A 404 26.07 3.97 -20.29
N ASN A 405 26.22 4.74 -21.34
CA ASN A 405 26.97 5.99 -21.34
C ASN A 405 26.18 7.18 -20.78
N LEU A 406 24.86 7.00 -20.56
CA LEU A 406 23.94 7.98 -20.03
C LEU A 406 23.58 7.67 -18.56
N PHE A 407 24.37 6.82 -17.90
CA PHE A 407 24.14 6.40 -16.51
C PHE A 407 25.03 7.18 -15.55
N TYR A 408 24.41 7.77 -14.55
CA TYR A 408 25.04 8.61 -13.52
C TYR A 408 24.70 8.11 -12.13
N GLU A 409 25.72 7.80 -11.35
CA GLU A 409 25.55 7.51 -9.92
C GLU A 409 25.38 8.84 -9.15
N ILE A 410 24.31 8.95 -8.38
CA ILE A 410 24.03 10.12 -7.55
C ILE A 410 24.14 9.77 -6.07
N ARG A 411 24.83 10.60 -5.29
CA ARG A 411 25.10 10.38 -3.87
C ARG A 411 24.24 11.25 -2.96
N SER A 412 23.85 12.42 -3.43
CA SER A 412 23.05 13.41 -2.71
C SER A 412 22.25 14.27 -3.69
N PRO A 413 21.22 15.00 -3.22
CA PRO A 413 20.52 15.99 -4.04
C PRO A 413 21.44 17.03 -4.67
N GLY A 414 22.40 17.56 -3.92
CA GLY A 414 23.38 18.52 -4.45
C GLY A 414 24.26 17.93 -5.56
N HIS A 415 24.70 16.67 -5.44
CA HIS A 415 25.43 15.98 -6.51
C HIS A 415 24.55 15.77 -7.75
N PHE A 416 23.26 15.44 -7.55
CA PHE A 416 22.29 15.34 -8.64
C PHE A 416 22.13 16.65 -9.38
N LYS A 417 21.93 17.78 -8.66
CA LYS A 417 21.84 19.14 -9.23
C LYS A 417 23.09 19.47 -10.08
N SER A 418 24.29 19.21 -9.55
CA SER A 418 25.54 19.50 -10.27
C SER A 418 25.68 18.71 -11.58
N ILE A 419 25.11 17.50 -11.66
CA ILE A 419 25.08 16.73 -12.90
C ILE A 419 24.06 17.31 -13.88
N LEU A 420 22.88 17.71 -13.41
CA LEU A 420 21.85 18.35 -14.24
C LEU A 420 22.38 19.63 -14.89
N ASP A 421 23.06 20.51 -14.12
CA ASP A 421 23.67 21.75 -14.60
C ASP A 421 24.68 21.46 -15.71
N ARG A 422 25.54 20.45 -15.50
CA ARG A 422 26.56 20.06 -16.47
C ARG A 422 26.01 19.48 -17.76
N LEU A 423 24.89 18.78 -17.68
CA LEU A 423 24.28 18.10 -18.84
C LEU A 423 23.43 19.04 -19.69
N GLY A 424 23.00 20.19 -19.17
CA GLY A 424 22.10 21.09 -19.88
C GLY A 424 20.84 20.33 -20.34
N CYS A 425 20.19 19.62 -19.43
CA CYS A 425 19.11 18.69 -19.75
C CYS A 425 17.96 19.40 -20.48
N PRO A 426 17.68 19.07 -21.77
CA PRO A 426 16.48 19.56 -22.42
C PRO A 426 15.23 18.98 -21.77
N GLU A 427 14.15 19.77 -21.78
CA GLU A 427 12.88 19.43 -21.16
C GLU A 427 12.32 18.06 -21.59
N GLY A 428 11.52 17.47 -20.72
CA GLY A 428 10.97 16.14 -20.96
C GLY A 428 10.13 15.61 -19.81
N VAL A 429 10.15 14.31 -19.64
CA VAL A 429 9.50 13.59 -18.56
C VAL A 429 10.55 13.04 -17.61
N VAL A 430 10.37 13.22 -16.32
CA VAL A 430 11.26 12.67 -15.29
C VAL A 430 10.49 11.81 -14.32
N LEU A 431 10.94 10.57 -14.13
CA LEU A 431 10.40 9.62 -13.14
C LEU A 431 11.32 9.55 -11.93
N PHE A 432 10.74 9.70 -10.74
CA PHE A 432 11.42 9.46 -9.46
C PHE A 432 10.85 8.23 -8.78
N LYS A 433 11.70 7.24 -8.45
CA LYS A 433 11.26 6.01 -7.78
C LYS A 433 12.39 5.31 -7.02
N GLY A 434 12.08 4.77 -5.83
CA GLY A 434 12.98 3.94 -5.04
C GLY A 434 12.31 3.37 -3.80
N SER A 435 12.97 2.48 -3.11
CA SER A 435 12.47 1.96 -1.83
C SER A 435 12.34 3.06 -0.79
N ARG A 436 11.38 2.93 0.13
CA ARG A 436 11.06 3.96 1.14
C ARG A 436 12.28 4.46 1.91
N SER A 437 13.19 3.57 2.27
CA SER A 437 14.42 3.89 3.00
C SER A 437 15.43 4.73 2.21
N GLN A 438 15.24 4.91 0.89
CA GLN A 438 16.11 5.74 0.04
C GLN A 438 15.76 7.23 0.13
N GLY A 439 14.55 7.58 0.58
CA GLY A 439 14.09 8.96 0.69
C GLY A 439 14.16 9.69 -0.65
N MET A 440 13.63 9.07 -1.71
CA MET A 440 13.73 9.61 -3.08
C MET A 440 12.98 10.91 -3.27
N GLU A 441 12.04 11.25 -2.41
CA GLU A 441 11.31 12.53 -2.39
C GLU A 441 12.24 13.76 -2.31
N LYS A 442 13.40 13.62 -1.67
CA LYS A 442 14.43 14.70 -1.62
C LYS A 442 14.99 15.06 -3.00
N TYR A 443 15.00 14.09 -3.93
CA TYR A 443 15.43 14.34 -5.31
C TYR A 443 14.32 15.01 -6.13
N VAL A 444 13.05 14.75 -5.82
CA VAL A 444 11.89 15.46 -6.39
C VAL A 444 11.95 16.94 -6.01
N SER A 445 12.15 17.23 -4.71
CA SER A 445 12.27 18.60 -4.21
C SER A 445 13.44 19.34 -4.87
N CYS A 446 14.63 18.71 -4.88
CA CYS A 446 15.82 19.27 -5.54
C CYS A 446 15.60 19.54 -7.04
N PHE A 447 14.91 18.65 -7.76
CA PHE A 447 14.61 18.84 -9.18
C PHE A 447 13.63 20.00 -9.40
N ARG A 448 12.63 20.14 -8.52
CA ARG A 448 11.68 21.27 -8.57
C ARG A 448 12.36 22.61 -8.37
N GLU A 449 13.24 22.71 -7.37
CA GLU A 449 14.07 23.90 -7.12
C GLU A 449 14.97 24.22 -8.32
N TRP A 450 15.62 23.21 -8.90
CA TRP A 450 16.45 23.36 -10.08
C TRP A 450 15.67 23.83 -11.32
N GLY A 451 14.50 23.24 -11.58
CA GLY A 451 13.69 23.51 -12.76
C GLY A 451 12.89 24.82 -12.68
N SER A 452 12.64 25.35 -11.47
CA SER A 452 11.97 26.66 -11.28
C SER A 452 12.88 27.85 -11.60
N GLY A 453 14.19 27.65 -11.67
CA GLY A 453 15.14 28.73 -11.92
C GLY A 453 15.25 29.76 -10.80
N ASP A 454 14.75 29.45 -9.60
CA ASP A 454 14.71 30.37 -8.47
C ASP A 454 15.99 30.23 -7.62
N PRO A 455 16.89 31.26 -7.57
CA PRO A 455 18.14 31.18 -6.81
C PRO A 455 17.99 31.44 -5.30
N ASP A 456 16.81 31.81 -4.79
CA ASP A 456 16.67 32.48 -3.50
C ASP A 456 16.19 31.66 -2.29
N HIS A 457 16.37 30.31 -2.27
CA HIS A 457 16.07 29.49 -1.07
C HIS A 457 17.32 29.02 -0.28
N GLU A 458 18.49 29.66 -0.43
CA GLU A 458 19.69 29.34 0.38
C GLU A 458 19.81 30.14 1.70
N SER A 459 18.81 30.94 2.10
CA SER A 459 18.93 31.82 3.28
C SER A 459 17.85 31.64 4.35
N GLU A 460 17.43 30.42 4.67
CA GLU A 460 16.72 30.18 5.94
C GLU A 460 16.80 28.70 6.37
N ARG A 461 17.95 28.32 6.94
CA ARG A 461 18.05 27.20 7.93
C ARG A 461 19.27 27.40 8.81
#